data_06c0d68778a275585f5017f8eb850d95
#
_entry.id   06c0d68778a275585f5017f8eb850d95
#
_cell.length_a   1.000
_cell.length_b   1.000
_cell.length_c   1.000
_cell.angle_alpha   90.00
_cell.angle_beta   90.00
_cell.angle_gamma   90.00
#
_symmetry.space_group_name_H-M   'P 1'
#
loop_
_entity.id
_entity.type
_entity.pdbx_description
1 polymer ?
#
loop_
_entity_poly.entity_id
_entity_poly.type
_entity_poly.pdbx_seq_one_letter_code
_entity_poly.pdbx_strand_id
1 'polypeptide(L)'
;INKLVDPATNDGLPAFLIGNEDGTESGFMIVQYTAAAIVNDLATRAHPASVYSIPTSANAEDHVSMGANEARHVLEMTADLGKVLALEIYTAAQALEFRKDMINAARRLAADHDVLTFTQKINGAPSPDNPDYPAFIDEVEALRQELAVSEEFMPGRAVKAALDFLRGHIAFMDSDRAMDSEVQRMVELIEHGELLMAARAAQ
;
A
#
# COMPACT_ATOMS: atom_id res chain seq x y z
N ILE A 1 0.75 4.89 -2.40
CA ILE A 1 0.05 5.35 -1.18
C ILE A 1 -1.27 6.03 -1.53
N ASN A 2 -1.27 7.10 -2.33
CA ASN A 2 -2.48 7.87 -2.64
C ASN A 2 -3.69 7.01 -3.04
N LYS A 3 -3.51 6.09 -3.99
CA LYS A 3 -4.58 5.20 -4.47
C LYS A 3 -5.13 4.26 -3.40
N LEU A 4 -4.35 3.91 -2.38
CA LEU A 4 -4.79 2.99 -1.32
C LEU A 4 -5.61 3.68 -0.23
N VAL A 5 -5.32 4.96 0.05
CA VAL A 5 -6.03 5.71 1.09
C VAL A 5 -7.30 6.41 0.60
N ASP A 6 -7.47 6.54 -0.72
CA ASP A 6 -8.60 7.21 -1.36
C ASP A 6 -9.70 6.18 -1.72
N PRO A 7 -10.89 6.24 -1.09
CA PRO A 7 -11.97 5.30 -1.34
C PRO A 7 -12.49 5.32 -2.79
N ALA A 8 -12.24 6.40 -3.55
CA ALA A 8 -12.60 6.45 -4.97
C ALA A 8 -11.70 5.57 -5.86
N THR A 9 -10.53 5.16 -5.38
CA THR A 9 -9.51 4.45 -6.18
C THR A 9 -8.99 3.17 -5.53
N ASN A 10 -9.35 2.87 -4.28
CA ASN A 10 -8.80 1.75 -3.50
C ASN A 10 -9.58 0.44 -3.62
N ASP A 11 -10.57 0.40 -4.52
CA ASP A 11 -11.34 -0.80 -4.80
C ASP A 11 -12.05 -1.38 -3.55
N GLY A 12 -12.72 -0.50 -2.81
CA GLY A 12 -13.59 -0.84 -1.67
C GLY A 12 -12.87 -1.02 -0.33
N LEU A 13 -11.58 -0.71 -0.23
CA LEU A 13 -10.92 -0.64 1.08
C LEU A 13 -11.46 0.55 1.90
N PRO A 14 -11.36 0.51 3.24
CA PRO A 14 -11.75 1.65 4.07
C PRO A 14 -10.97 2.91 3.71
N ALA A 15 -11.61 4.07 3.81
CA ALA A 15 -10.95 5.36 3.67
C ALA A 15 -9.77 5.45 4.66
N PHE A 16 -8.62 5.94 4.18
CA PHE A 16 -7.39 6.05 4.97
C PHE A 16 -6.93 4.76 5.64
N LEU A 17 -7.41 3.59 5.20
CA LEU A 17 -7.06 2.27 5.72
C LEU A 17 -7.27 2.15 7.24
N ILE A 18 -8.35 2.72 7.76
CA ILE A 18 -8.79 2.60 9.14
C ILE A 18 -10.21 2.06 9.18
N GLY A 19 -10.47 1.07 10.05
CA GLY A 19 -11.76 0.36 10.10
C GLY A 19 -12.86 1.08 10.87
N ASN A 20 -12.59 2.25 11.40
CA ASN A 20 -13.56 3.01 12.19
C ASN A 20 -14.47 3.86 11.27
N GLU A 21 -15.76 3.53 11.26
CA GLU A 21 -16.75 4.20 10.41
C GLU A 21 -17.29 5.52 10.98
N ASP A 22 -16.94 5.89 12.21
CA ASP A 22 -17.47 7.10 12.85
C ASP A 22 -16.79 8.40 12.37
N GLY A 23 -15.72 8.28 11.55
CA GLY A 23 -15.03 9.39 10.94
C GLY A 23 -14.18 10.24 11.91
N THR A 24 -13.93 9.76 13.12
CA THR A 24 -13.12 10.46 14.12
C THR A 24 -11.62 10.20 13.96
N GLU A 25 -11.23 9.17 13.21
CA GLU A 25 -9.85 8.73 13.06
C GLU A 25 -9.26 9.14 11.70
N SER A 26 -7.97 9.42 11.70
CA SER A 26 -7.23 9.89 10.51
C SER A 26 -6.52 8.77 9.76
N GLY A 27 -6.22 7.66 10.43
CA GLY A 27 -5.53 6.50 9.85
C GLY A 27 -4.26 6.87 9.10
N PHE A 28 -4.11 6.36 7.88
CA PHE A 28 -2.95 6.60 7.02
C PHE A 28 -2.95 7.93 6.26
N MET A 29 -3.86 8.86 6.56
CA MET A 29 -3.87 10.19 5.95
C MET A 29 -2.53 10.90 6.15
N ILE A 30 -1.98 10.90 7.38
CA ILE A 30 -0.71 11.56 7.70
C ILE A 30 0.49 10.85 7.04
N VAL A 31 0.43 9.55 6.84
CA VAL A 31 1.43 8.80 6.05
C VAL A 31 1.48 9.31 4.61
N GLN A 32 0.32 9.57 4.00
CA GLN A 32 0.25 10.16 2.67
C GLN A 32 0.87 11.56 2.63
N TYR A 33 0.55 12.43 3.59
CA TYR A 33 1.12 13.78 3.68
C TYR A 33 2.64 13.74 3.83
N THR A 34 3.15 12.87 4.69
CA THR A 34 4.60 12.70 4.90
C THR A 34 5.28 12.26 3.62
N ALA A 35 4.76 11.26 2.93
CA ALA A 35 5.30 10.80 1.65
C ALA A 35 5.27 11.92 0.59
N ALA A 36 4.17 12.65 0.50
CA ALA A 36 4.05 13.77 -0.43
C ALA A 36 5.06 14.89 -0.15
N ALA A 37 5.29 15.21 1.11
CA ALA A 37 6.28 16.21 1.52
C ALA A 37 7.71 15.78 1.12
N ILE A 38 8.09 14.52 1.37
CA ILE A 38 9.40 13.99 0.98
C ILE A 38 9.56 14.02 -0.55
N VAL A 39 8.55 13.57 -1.30
CA VAL A 39 8.60 13.59 -2.78
C VAL A 39 8.70 15.00 -3.32
N ASN A 40 8.02 15.98 -2.72
CA ASN A 40 8.15 17.38 -3.10
C ASN A 40 9.58 17.92 -2.87
N ASP A 41 10.19 17.59 -1.73
CA ASP A 41 11.58 17.97 -1.45
C ASP A 41 12.58 17.29 -2.40
N LEU A 42 12.40 15.99 -2.69
CA LEU A 42 13.18 15.26 -3.70
C LEU A 42 13.10 15.94 -5.06
N ALA A 43 11.92 16.42 -5.47
CA ALA A 43 11.75 17.13 -6.75
C ALA A 43 12.57 18.43 -6.81
N THR A 44 12.69 19.15 -5.71
CA THR A 44 13.51 20.37 -5.66
C THR A 44 15.01 20.08 -5.73
N ARG A 45 15.46 18.99 -5.10
CA ARG A 45 16.87 18.56 -5.11
C ARG A 45 17.30 17.88 -6.41
N ALA A 46 16.33 17.42 -7.22
CA ALA A 46 16.60 16.80 -8.53
C ALA A 46 17.13 17.81 -9.59
N HIS A 47 17.21 19.10 -9.25
CA HIS A 47 17.80 20.09 -10.15
C HIS A 47 19.33 19.92 -10.17
N PRO A 48 19.97 19.63 -11.34
CA PRO A 48 21.38 19.26 -11.38
C PRO A 48 22.29 20.40 -10.93
N ALA A 49 23.13 20.17 -9.92
CA ALA A 49 24.10 21.14 -9.44
C ALA A 49 25.18 21.44 -10.51
N SER A 50 25.41 20.51 -11.43
CA SER A 50 26.37 20.65 -12.54
C SER A 50 25.96 21.68 -13.60
N VAL A 51 24.70 22.15 -13.59
CA VAL A 51 24.23 23.19 -14.52
C VAL A 51 24.82 24.58 -14.19
N TYR A 52 25.19 24.82 -12.94
CA TYR A 52 25.71 26.08 -12.47
C TYR A 52 27.22 26.02 -12.24
N SER A 53 27.95 26.89 -12.88
CA SER A 53 29.39 27.05 -12.68
C SER A 53 29.79 28.52 -12.86
N ILE A 54 30.92 28.86 -12.28
CA ILE A 54 31.56 30.16 -12.44
C ILE A 54 33.04 29.93 -12.77
N PRO A 55 33.71 30.83 -13.49
CA PRO A 55 35.15 30.78 -13.70
C PRO A 55 35.90 30.80 -12.37
N THR A 56 36.92 29.97 -12.25
CA THR A 56 37.80 29.86 -11.07
C THR A 56 39.27 29.97 -11.45
N SER A 57 40.19 29.92 -10.46
CA SER A 57 41.62 29.97 -10.71
C SER A 57 42.07 31.17 -11.54
N ALA A 58 41.55 32.37 -11.19
CA ALA A 58 41.79 33.60 -11.94
C ALA A 58 41.44 33.48 -13.44
N ASN A 59 40.34 32.83 -13.76
CA ASN A 59 39.84 32.54 -15.11
C ASN A 59 40.70 31.50 -15.90
N ALA A 60 41.58 30.74 -15.24
CA ALA A 60 42.22 29.63 -15.87
C ALA A 60 41.28 28.46 -16.17
N GLU A 61 40.18 28.35 -15.36
CA GLU A 61 39.10 27.41 -15.54
C GLU A 61 37.80 28.18 -15.80
N ASP A 62 37.23 28.03 -16.97
CA ASP A 62 36.02 28.72 -17.39
C ASP A 62 34.75 27.99 -16.94
N HIS A 63 34.82 26.66 -16.81
CA HIS A 63 33.75 25.81 -16.31
C HIS A 63 34.27 24.76 -15.34
N VAL A 64 33.86 24.82 -14.08
CA VAL A 64 34.25 23.86 -13.04
C VAL A 64 33.12 22.89 -12.78
N SER A 65 33.45 21.58 -12.82
CA SER A 65 32.47 20.55 -12.46
C SER A 65 32.10 20.63 -10.99
N MET A 66 30.79 20.67 -10.70
CA MET A 66 30.21 20.64 -9.35
C MET A 66 29.74 19.22 -8.95
N GLY A 67 30.39 18.17 -9.50
CA GLY A 67 30.03 16.76 -9.31
C GLY A 67 30.02 16.31 -7.85
N ALA A 68 30.87 16.91 -7.00
CA ALA A 68 30.84 16.61 -5.56
C ALA A 68 29.52 17.04 -4.89
N ASN A 69 28.97 18.20 -5.29
CA ASN A 69 27.66 18.63 -4.81
C ASN A 69 26.55 17.72 -5.30
N GLU A 70 26.58 17.33 -6.57
CA GLU A 70 25.64 16.39 -7.15
C GLU A 70 25.67 15.03 -6.44
N ALA A 71 26.87 14.49 -6.22
CA ALA A 71 27.02 13.22 -5.49
C ALA A 71 26.44 13.28 -4.06
N ARG A 72 26.60 14.41 -3.36
CA ARG A 72 25.99 14.63 -2.05
C ARG A 72 24.47 14.69 -2.13
N HIS A 73 23.92 15.39 -3.12
CA HIS A 73 22.47 15.43 -3.33
C HIS A 73 21.90 14.03 -3.59
N VAL A 74 22.54 13.24 -4.46
CA VAL A 74 22.12 11.86 -4.75
C VAL A 74 22.14 10.98 -3.49
N LEU A 75 23.17 11.11 -2.65
CA LEU A 75 23.24 10.37 -1.39
C LEU A 75 22.07 10.70 -0.44
N GLU A 76 21.80 11.99 -0.25
CA GLU A 76 20.69 12.46 0.58
C GLU A 76 19.34 12.01 -0.01
N MET A 77 19.14 12.15 -1.32
CA MET A 77 17.92 11.74 -2.01
C MET A 77 17.69 10.22 -1.92
N THR A 78 18.74 9.42 -1.95
CA THR A 78 18.63 7.97 -1.80
C THR A 78 18.11 7.58 -0.42
N ALA A 79 18.59 8.25 0.63
CA ALA A 79 18.08 8.03 1.99
C ALA A 79 16.60 8.44 2.12
N ASP A 80 16.21 9.57 1.53
CA ASP A 80 14.82 10.02 1.55
C ASP A 80 13.90 9.13 0.70
N LEU A 81 14.39 8.58 -0.42
CA LEU A 81 13.67 7.58 -1.20
C LEU A 81 13.42 6.31 -0.37
N GLY A 82 14.40 5.87 0.44
CA GLY A 82 14.23 4.76 1.37
C GLY A 82 13.03 4.97 2.32
N LYS A 83 12.86 6.20 2.84
CA LYS A 83 11.70 6.56 3.68
C LYS A 83 10.37 6.47 2.92
N VAL A 84 10.32 6.96 1.67
CA VAL A 84 9.11 6.85 0.83
C VAL A 84 8.72 5.39 0.59
N LEU A 85 9.70 4.52 0.30
CA LEU A 85 9.46 3.08 0.14
C LEU A 85 9.00 2.43 1.45
N ALA A 86 9.54 2.85 2.59
CA ALA A 86 9.09 2.40 3.90
C ALA A 86 7.62 2.73 4.15
N LEU A 87 7.21 3.97 3.88
CA LEU A 87 5.82 4.41 3.99
C LEU A 87 4.90 3.67 3.01
N GLU A 88 5.38 3.36 1.80
CA GLU A 88 4.61 2.59 0.81
C GLU A 88 4.37 1.16 1.28
N ILE A 89 5.38 0.47 1.77
CA ILE A 89 5.26 -0.91 2.28
C ILE A 89 4.39 -0.93 3.53
N TYR A 90 4.51 0.03 4.43
CA TYR A 90 3.67 0.14 5.61
C TYR A 90 2.18 0.29 5.23
N THR A 91 1.89 1.18 4.28
CA THR A 91 0.53 1.37 3.75
C THR A 91 0.02 0.11 3.05
N ALA A 92 0.86 -0.53 2.24
CA ALA A 92 0.49 -1.75 1.52
C ALA A 92 0.21 -2.93 2.45
N ALA A 93 0.97 -3.08 3.54
CA ALA A 93 0.73 -4.10 4.55
C ALA A 93 -0.64 -3.94 5.22
N GLN A 94 -0.99 -2.71 5.60
CA GLN A 94 -2.31 -2.41 6.16
C GLN A 94 -3.43 -2.72 5.17
N ALA A 95 -3.29 -2.28 3.93
CA ALA A 95 -4.27 -2.51 2.86
C ALA A 95 -4.45 -4.01 2.55
N LEU A 96 -3.36 -4.78 2.57
CA LEU A 96 -3.38 -6.21 2.26
C LEU A 96 -4.18 -7.00 3.30
N GLU A 97 -4.08 -6.66 4.57
CA GLU A 97 -4.87 -7.32 5.62
C GLU A 97 -6.35 -6.99 5.49
N PHE A 98 -6.73 -5.75 5.28
CA PHE A 98 -8.12 -5.40 4.96
C PHE A 98 -8.62 -6.17 3.74
N ARG A 99 -7.85 -6.23 2.66
CA ARG A 99 -8.22 -6.97 1.45
C ARG A 99 -8.41 -8.46 1.73
N LYS A 100 -7.49 -9.07 2.49
CA LYS A 100 -7.60 -10.47 2.90
C LYS A 100 -8.89 -10.72 3.67
N ASP A 101 -9.20 -9.88 4.66
CA ASP A 101 -10.37 -10.03 5.50
C ASP A 101 -11.67 -9.82 4.72
N MET A 102 -11.70 -8.86 3.81
CA MET A 102 -12.85 -8.63 2.91
C MET A 102 -13.11 -9.82 2.01
N ILE A 103 -12.08 -10.40 1.38
CA ILE A 103 -12.23 -11.58 0.52
C ILE A 103 -12.73 -12.78 1.33
N ASN A 104 -12.17 -13.01 2.50
CA ASN A 104 -12.58 -14.13 3.36
C ASN A 104 -13.99 -13.92 3.95
N ALA A 105 -14.37 -12.69 4.28
CA ALA A 105 -15.73 -12.36 4.67
C ALA A 105 -16.73 -12.61 3.53
N ALA A 106 -16.40 -12.17 2.31
CA ALA A 106 -17.23 -12.40 1.13
C ALA A 106 -17.39 -13.91 0.84
N ARG A 107 -16.32 -14.70 0.98
CA ARG A 107 -16.36 -16.16 0.83
C ARG A 107 -17.25 -16.84 1.88
N ARG A 108 -17.16 -16.42 3.15
CA ARG A 108 -18.03 -16.93 4.21
C ARG A 108 -19.49 -16.62 3.95
N LEU A 109 -19.80 -15.38 3.58
CA LEU A 109 -21.17 -14.98 3.21
C LEU A 109 -21.69 -15.79 2.02
N ALA A 110 -20.84 -16.01 1.02
CA ALA A 110 -21.17 -16.85 -0.13
C ALA A 110 -21.50 -18.30 0.27
N ALA A 111 -20.71 -18.89 1.17
CA ALA A 111 -20.94 -20.24 1.68
C ALA A 111 -22.26 -20.37 2.49
N ASP A 112 -22.65 -19.29 3.21
CA ASP A 112 -23.82 -19.27 4.11
C ASP A 112 -25.16 -18.95 3.44
N HIS A 113 -25.28 -19.06 2.10
CA HIS A 113 -26.51 -18.81 1.32
C HIS A 113 -26.96 -17.34 1.18
N ASP A 114 -26.27 -16.38 1.80
CA ASP A 114 -26.61 -14.96 1.70
C ASP A 114 -26.07 -14.26 0.43
N VAL A 115 -25.39 -15.01 -0.45
CA VAL A 115 -24.78 -14.48 -1.67
C VAL A 115 -25.78 -13.76 -2.56
N LEU A 116 -26.98 -14.33 -2.68
CA LEU A 116 -28.01 -13.74 -3.53
C LEU A 116 -28.41 -12.34 -3.03
N THR A 117 -28.66 -12.22 -1.74
CA THR A 117 -29.00 -10.93 -1.11
C THR A 117 -27.85 -9.93 -1.22
N PHE A 118 -26.63 -10.38 -1.01
CA PHE A 118 -25.44 -9.56 -1.14
C PHE A 118 -25.21 -9.08 -2.59
N THR A 119 -25.30 -10.00 -3.56
CA THR A 119 -25.13 -9.70 -4.99
C THR A 119 -26.25 -8.76 -5.48
N GLN A 120 -27.48 -8.95 -5.04
CA GLN A 120 -28.61 -8.07 -5.36
C GLN A 120 -28.40 -6.64 -4.85
N LYS A 121 -27.81 -6.47 -3.67
CA LYS A 121 -27.57 -5.14 -3.08
C LYS A 121 -26.42 -4.39 -3.73
N ILE A 122 -25.35 -5.08 -4.12
CA ILE A 122 -24.10 -4.45 -4.58
C ILE A 122 -24.01 -4.37 -6.11
N ASN A 123 -24.35 -5.44 -6.83
CA ASN A 123 -24.09 -5.54 -8.27
C ASN A 123 -25.32 -5.35 -9.18
N GLY A 124 -26.47 -4.97 -8.60
CA GLY A 124 -27.67 -4.75 -9.40
C GLY A 124 -28.13 -6.02 -10.14
N ALA A 125 -28.41 -7.08 -9.39
CA ALA A 125 -28.98 -8.29 -9.95
C ALA A 125 -30.17 -7.99 -10.89
N PRO A 126 -30.33 -8.71 -11.99
CA PRO A 126 -31.49 -8.56 -12.85
C PRO A 126 -32.78 -8.76 -12.05
N SER A 127 -33.86 -8.07 -12.45
CA SER A 127 -35.16 -8.29 -11.84
C SER A 127 -35.61 -9.74 -12.06
N PRO A 128 -36.38 -10.34 -11.15
CA PRO A 128 -36.96 -11.67 -11.34
C PRO A 128 -37.74 -11.86 -12.63
N ASP A 129 -38.29 -10.79 -13.19
CA ASP A 129 -39.04 -10.79 -14.47
C ASP A 129 -38.12 -10.70 -15.70
N ASN A 130 -36.80 -10.50 -15.50
CA ASN A 130 -35.82 -10.46 -16.56
C ASN A 130 -35.57 -11.90 -17.10
N PRO A 131 -35.57 -12.13 -18.43
CA PRO A 131 -35.27 -13.45 -18.99
C PRO A 131 -33.90 -14.02 -18.61
N ASP A 132 -32.94 -13.16 -18.23
CA ASP A 132 -31.60 -13.57 -17.81
C ASP A 132 -31.51 -13.94 -16.33
N TYR A 133 -32.60 -13.76 -15.55
CA TYR A 133 -32.61 -14.03 -14.11
C TYR A 133 -32.30 -15.49 -13.74
N PRO A 134 -32.84 -16.51 -14.44
CA PRO A 134 -32.50 -17.90 -14.14
C PRO A 134 -31.02 -18.21 -14.33
N ALA A 135 -30.41 -17.73 -15.42
CA ALA A 135 -28.98 -17.93 -15.69
C ALA A 135 -28.12 -17.24 -14.60
N PHE A 136 -28.50 -16.04 -14.17
CA PHE A 136 -27.85 -15.34 -13.07
C PHE A 136 -27.92 -16.14 -11.76
N ILE A 137 -29.07 -16.74 -11.44
CA ILE A 137 -29.20 -17.59 -10.24
C ILE A 137 -28.30 -18.82 -10.31
N ASP A 138 -28.25 -19.49 -11.48
CA ASP A 138 -27.36 -20.63 -11.68
C ASP A 138 -25.88 -20.27 -11.53
N GLU A 139 -25.44 -19.12 -12.04
CA GLU A 139 -24.08 -18.61 -11.88
C GLU A 139 -23.76 -18.31 -10.41
N VAL A 140 -24.67 -17.67 -9.68
CA VAL A 140 -24.49 -17.37 -8.25
C VAL A 140 -24.40 -18.65 -7.43
N GLU A 141 -25.23 -19.64 -7.71
CA GLU A 141 -25.22 -20.93 -7.00
C GLU A 141 -23.93 -21.73 -7.31
N ALA A 142 -23.45 -21.72 -8.57
CA ALA A 142 -22.19 -22.34 -8.94
C ALA A 142 -21.00 -21.67 -8.20
N LEU A 143 -20.98 -20.34 -8.16
CA LEU A 143 -19.97 -19.58 -7.42
C LEU A 143 -20.03 -19.89 -5.91
N ARG A 144 -21.22 -19.98 -5.35
CA ARG A 144 -21.42 -20.33 -3.95
C ARG A 144 -20.84 -21.70 -3.62
N GLN A 145 -21.10 -22.71 -4.47
CA GLN A 145 -20.55 -24.06 -4.27
C GLN A 145 -19.02 -24.08 -4.38
N GLU A 146 -18.46 -23.35 -5.33
CA GLU A 146 -17.01 -23.20 -5.45
C GLU A 146 -16.40 -22.55 -4.21
N LEU A 147 -16.98 -21.45 -3.72
CA LEU A 147 -16.47 -20.72 -2.57
C LEU A 147 -16.62 -21.51 -1.24
N ALA A 148 -17.67 -22.33 -1.10
CA ALA A 148 -17.90 -23.14 0.08
C ALA A 148 -16.80 -24.19 0.32
N VAL A 149 -16.15 -24.68 -0.76
CA VAL A 149 -15.06 -25.67 -0.68
C VAL A 149 -13.67 -25.04 -0.82
N SER A 150 -13.59 -23.73 -1.08
CA SER A 150 -12.32 -23.05 -1.25
C SER A 150 -11.62 -22.83 0.10
N GLU A 151 -10.29 -22.96 0.10
CA GLU A 151 -9.47 -22.59 1.25
C GLU A 151 -9.55 -21.07 1.50
N GLU A 152 -9.28 -20.65 2.73
CA GLU A 152 -9.18 -19.25 3.09
C GLU A 152 -8.18 -18.52 2.18
N PHE A 153 -8.54 -17.33 1.70
CA PHE A 153 -7.63 -16.52 0.89
C PHE A 153 -6.42 -16.10 1.70
N MET A 154 -5.27 -16.41 1.17
CA MET A 154 -3.98 -15.99 1.71
C MET A 154 -3.11 -15.41 0.59
N PRO A 155 -2.31 -14.39 0.86
CA PRO A 155 -1.35 -13.89 -0.11
C PRO A 155 -0.30 -14.97 -0.43
N GLY A 156 0.37 -14.83 -1.58
CA GLY A 156 1.44 -15.74 -1.98
C GLY A 156 2.54 -15.87 -0.90
N ARG A 157 3.20 -17.02 -0.84
CA ARG A 157 4.14 -17.41 0.24
C ARG A 157 5.14 -16.32 0.64
N ALA A 158 5.82 -15.71 -0.34
CA ALA A 158 6.81 -14.67 -0.06
C ALA A 158 6.19 -13.39 0.55
N VAL A 159 5.01 -12.98 0.04
CA VAL A 159 4.27 -11.83 0.56
C VAL A 159 3.75 -12.11 1.96
N LYS A 160 3.22 -13.32 2.20
CA LYS A 160 2.80 -13.75 3.53
C LYS A 160 3.95 -13.71 4.52
N ALA A 161 5.11 -14.27 4.16
CA ALA A 161 6.29 -14.29 5.03
C ALA A 161 6.79 -12.87 5.36
N ALA A 162 6.81 -11.97 4.37
CA ALA A 162 7.15 -10.57 4.60
C ALA A 162 6.15 -9.88 5.53
N LEU A 163 4.85 -10.12 5.33
CA LEU A 163 3.80 -9.56 6.17
C LEU A 163 3.88 -10.08 7.61
N ASP A 164 4.01 -11.41 7.80
CA ASP A 164 4.15 -12.03 9.12
C ASP A 164 5.39 -11.49 9.86
N PHE A 165 6.51 -11.36 9.15
CA PHE A 165 7.74 -10.78 9.69
C PHE A 165 7.52 -9.32 10.10
N LEU A 166 6.90 -8.53 9.23
CA LEU A 166 6.58 -7.13 9.53
C LEU A 166 5.70 -7.00 10.76
N ARG A 167 4.66 -7.84 10.88
CA ARG A 167 3.74 -7.83 12.03
C ARG A 167 4.38 -8.26 13.34
N GLY A 168 5.50 -8.95 13.29
CA GLY A 168 6.35 -9.16 14.47
C GLY A 168 7.02 -7.89 15.01
N HIS A 169 7.05 -6.80 14.23
CA HIS A 169 7.69 -5.54 14.57
C HIS A 169 6.70 -4.37 14.68
N ILE A 170 5.68 -4.37 13.83
CA ILE A 170 4.72 -3.27 13.70
C ILE A 170 3.30 -3.86 13.69
N ALA A 171 2.49 -3.49 14.68
CA ALA A 171 1.13 -3.98 14.79
C ALA A 171 0.22 -3.42 13.67
N PHE A 172 -0.86 -4.14 13.38
CA PHE A 172 -1.97 -3.60 12.59
C PHE A 172 -2.54 -2.35 13.26
N MET A 173 -3.00 -1.38 12.48
CA MET A 173 -3.59 -0.15 13.01
C MET A 173 -5.11 -0.30 13.11
N ASP A 174 -5.59 -0.53 14.31
CA ASP A 174 -7.03 -0.59 14.63
C ASP A 174 -7.60 0.81 14.89
N SER A 175 -6.79 1.69 15.47
CA SER A 175 -7.12 3.06 15.85
C SER A 175 -5.90 3.97 15.72
N ASP A 176 -6.15 5.28 15.67
CA ASP A 176 -5.09 6.29 15.57
C ASP A 176 -4.10 6.18 16.72
N ARG A 177 -2.82 6.24 16.38
CA ARG A 177 -1.70 6.25 17.34
C ARG A 177 -0.49 7.00 16.77
N ALA A 178 0.48 7.32 17.61
CA ALA A 178 1.76 7.87 17.17
C ALA A 178 2.51 6.83 16.32
N MET A 179 2.87 7.20 15.09
CA MET A 179 3.50 6.30 14.11
C MET A 179 4.99 6.55 13.89
N ASP A 180 5.59 7.51 14.55
CA ASP A 180 6.98 7.93 14.34
C ASP A 180 7.97 6.78 14.53
N SER A 181 7.86 6.04 15.62
CA SER A 181 8.73 4.90 15.92
C SER A 181 8.51 3.73 14.95
N GLU A 182 7.26 3.50 14.51
CA GLU A 182 6.92 2.46 13.54
C GLU A 182 7.49 2.79 12.16
N VAL A 183 7.36 4.05 11.72
CA VAL A 183 7.95 4.51 10.46
C VAL A 183 9.46 4.39 10.49
N GLN A 184 10.11 4.77 11.60
CA GLN A 184 11.54 4.61 11.74
C GLN A 184 11.95 3.13 11.70
N ARG A 185 11.20 2.25 12.38
CA ARG A 185 11.45 0.80 12.33
C ARG A 185 11.30 0.25 10.91
N MET A 186 10.29 0.71 10.14
CA MET A 186 10.13 0.35 8.73
C MET A 186 11.35 0.73 7.88
N VAL A 187 11.88 1.93 8.07
CA VAL A 187 13.09 2.38 7.38
C VAL A 187 14.26 1.43 7.69
N GLU A 188 14.51 1.12 8.96
CA GLU A 188 15.55 0.19 9.38
C GLU A 188 15.41 -1.19 8.76
N LEU A 189 14.20 -1.77 8.76
CA LEU A 189 13.92 -3.09 8.17
C LEU A 189 14.22 -3.14 6.67
N ILE A 190 14.03 -2.02 5.98
CA ILE A 190 14.33 -1.90 4.54
C ILE A 190 15.83 -1.71 4.33
N GLU A 191 16.46 -0.79 5.04
CA GLU A 191 17.88 -0.48 4.91
C GLU A 191 18.77 -1.70 5.23
N HIS A 192 18.39 -2.49 6.23
CA HIS A 192 19.09 -3.72 6.57
C HIS A 192 18.69 -4.92 5.71
N GLY A 193 17.69 -4.77 4.83
CA GLY A 193 17.20 -5.84 3.96
C GLY A 193 16.47 -6.97 4.66
N GLU A 194 16.11 -6.82 5.94
CA GLU A 194 15.49 -7.86 6.76
C GLU A 194 14.16 -8.33 6.18
N LEU A 195 13.32 -7.40 5.74
CA LEU A 195 12.04 -7.71 5.11
C LEU A 195 12.22 -8.50 3.80
N LEU A 196 13.20 -8.14 3.00
CA LEU A 196 13.53 -8.85 1.77
C LEU A 196 14.06 -10.27 2.05
N MET A 197 14.88 -10.43 3.10
CA MET A 197 15.36 -11.75 3.53
C MET A 197 14.21 -12.65 3.98
N ALA A 198 13.26 -12.14 4.75
CA ALA A 198 12.05 -12.88 5.15
C ALA A 198 11.25 -13.36 3.94
N ALA A 199 11.00 -12.48 2.96
CA ALA A 199 10.31 -12.83 1.72
C ALA A 199 11.04 -13.92 0.91
N ARG A 200 12.36 -13.83 0.78
CA ARG A 200 13.19 -14.77 0.02
C ARG A 200 13.29 -16.15 0.68
N ALA A 201 13.31 -16.20 2.00
CA ALA A 201 13.37 -17.47 2.74
C ALA A 201 12.13 -18.36 2.54
N ALA A 202 11.02 -17.78 2.03
CA ALA A 202 9.76 -18.50 1.79
C ALA A 202 9.54 -18.86 0.31
N GLN A 203 10.48 -18.54 -0.58
CA GLN A 203 10.42 -18.93 -1.99
C GLN A 203 10.90 -20.35 -2.21
#